data_6d3e90d8221a63b72f9b94318980ad9c
#
_entry.id   6d3e90d8221a63b72f9b94318980ad9c
#
_cell.length_a   1.000
_cell.length_b   1.000
_cell.length_c   1.000
_cell.angle_alpha   90.00
_cell.angle_beta   90.00
_cell.angle_gamma   90.00
#
_symmetry.space_group_name_H-M   'P 1'
#
loop_
_entity.id
_entity.type
_entity.pdbx_description
1 polymer ?
#
loop_
_entity_poly.entity_id
_entity_poly.type
_entity_poly.pdbx_seq_one_letter_code
_entity_poly.pdbx_strand_id
1 'polypeptide(L)'
;RPENPETYPTYECFGYERMMPKTNTCNPEVQDYFCEVGRYWVREFDIDGWRLDVASEINDGFWRAFRQAVKEEKPECVLIGEVWETAQHWLNGDIFDSTMNYDFRKHCRRFFAEQSIDAAEFDARVTNMRMRYKLPVLYAQLNLLDSHDVSRFYSLCEKDPARMQLAVLFQMTFTGIPSVFYGD
;
A
#
# COMPACT_ATOMS: atom_id res chain seq x y z
N ARG A 1 22.11 9.38 -10.13
CA ARG A 1 22.77 10.15 -9.04
C ARG A 1 22.87 11.60 -9.52
N PRO A 2 22.57 12.61 -8.69
CA PRO A 2 22.79 14.01 -9.10
C PRO A 2 24.26 14.32 -9.24
N GLU A 3 24.52 15.33 -10.09
CA GLU A 3 25.87 15.71 -10.51
C GLU A 3 26.70 16.42 -9.41
N ASN A 4 26.09 16.75 -8.25
CA ASN A 4 26.79 17.45 -7.17
C ASN A 4 26.78 16.67 -5.85
N PRO A 5 27.92 16.04 -5.44
CA PRO A 5 28.03 15.27 -4.19
C PRO A 5 27.76 16.09 -2.91
N GLU A 6 27.94 17.41 -2.92
CA GLU A 6 27.72 18.28 -1.76
C GLU A 6 26.23 18.44 -1.39
N THR A 7 25.33 18.07 -2.30
CA THR A 7 23.87 18.16 -2.08
C THR A 7 23.27 16.84 -1.56
N TYR A 8 24.03 15.75 -1.55
CA TYR A 8 23.54 14.43 -1.12
C TYR A 8 23.97 14.06 0.29
N PRO A 9 23.06 13.50 1.08
CA PRO A 9 23.44 12.93 2.36
C PRO A 9 24.38 11.74 2.18
N THR A 10 25.25 11.49 3.15
CA THR A 10 26.14 10.32 3.19
C THR A 10 25.44 9.07 3.69
N TYR A 11 24.11 9.12 3.85
CA TYR A 11 23.24 8.04 4.32
C TYR A 11 22.07 7.84 3.32
N GLU A 12 21.47 6.65 3.35
CA GLU A 12 20.27 6.34 2.56
C GLU A 12 19.03 7.03 3.14
N CYS A 13 18.14 7.50 2.27
CA CYS A 13 16.91 8.19 2.62
C CYS A 13 15.72 7.59 1.87
N PHE A 14 14.53 7.66 2.44
CA PHE A 14 13.29 7.37 1.73
C PHE A 14 13.00 8.47 0.70
N GLY A 15 12.65 8.09 -0.54
CA GLY A 15 12.29 9.01 -1.61
C GLY A 15 13.34 10.09 -1.90
N TYR A 16 14.62 9.87 -1.54
CA TYR A 16 15.70 10.87 -1.57
C TYR A 16 15.47 12.08 -0.64
N GLU A 17 14.51 11.98 0.30
CA GLU A 17 14.22 13.04 1.27
C GLU A 17 15.22 12.98 2.44
N ARG A 18 16.05 14.02 2.59
CA ARG A 18 17.13 14.06 3.60
C ARG A 18 16.63 13.94 5.04
N MET A 19 15.42 14.41 5.31
CA MET A 19 14.84 14.36 6.66
C MET A 19 14.26 12.98 7.01
N MET A 20 14.31 12.01 6.07
CA MET A 20 13.79 10.66 6.25
C MET A 20 14.90 9.60 6.09
N PRO A 21 15.87 9.53 7.02
CA PRO A 21 16.96 8.56 6.94
C PRO A 21 16.44 7.12 7.11
N LYS A 22 16.97 6.19 6.30
CA LYS A 22 16.70 4.75 6.41
C LYS A 22 17.63 4.10 7.44
N THR A 23 17.05 3.19 8.23
CA THR A 23 17.86 2.21 8.97
C THR A 23 18.40 1.14 8.01
N ASN A 24 19.56 0.59 8.30
CA ASN A 24 20.11 -0.52 7.50
C ASN A 24 19.40 -1.83 7.85
N THR A 25 18.31 -2.12 7.15
CA THR A 25 17.52 -3.36 7.33
C THR A 25 18.22 -4.63 6.86
N CYS A 26 19.41 -4.52 6.25
CA CYS A 26 20.30 -5.66 5.98
C CYS A 26 21.21 -6.01 7.17
N ASN A 27 21.28 -5.14 8.20
CA ASN A 27 22.00 -5.44 9.43
C ASN A 27 21.17 -6.42 10.29
N PRO A 28 21.73 -7.58 10.71
CA PRO A 28 21.00 -8.58 11.49
C PRO A 28 20.43 -8.03 12.81
N GLU A 29 21.18 -7.19 13.53
CA GLU A 29 20.71 -6.61 14.80
C GLU A 29 19.51 -5.68 14.59
N VAL A 30 19.49 -4.92 13.50
CA VAL A 30 18.36 -4.06 13.11
C VAL A 30 17.16 -4.92 12.73
N GLN A 31 17.40 -5.99 11.97
CA GLN A 31 16.36 -6.92 11.57
C GLN A 31 15.73 -7.61 12.79
N ASP A 32 16.55 -8.16 13.69
CA ASP A 32 16.11 -8.82 14.92
C ASP A 32 15.29 -7.87 15.80
N TYR A 33 15.76 -6.62 15.96
CA TYR A 33 15.04 -5.61 16.72
C TYR A 33 13.63 -5.34 16.18
N PHE A 34 13.50 -5.09 14.88
CA PHE A 34 12.18 -4.81 14.29
C PHE A 34 11.29 -6.06 14.19
N CYS A 35 11.86 -7.24 14.01
CA CYS A 35 11.11 -8.49 14.12
C CYS A 35 10.53 -8.67 15.52
N GLU A 36 11.31 -8.35 16.58
CA GLU A 36 10.79 -8.39 17.95
C GLU A 36 9.74 -7.29 18.21
N VAL A 37 9.87 -6.11 17.64
CA VAL A 37 8.78 -5.10 17.67
C VAL A 37 7.50 -5.69 17.04
N GLY A 38 7.63 -6.38 15.91
CA GLY A 38 6.50 -7.04 15.24
C GLY A 38 5.81 -8.07 16.14
N ARG A 39 6.60 -8.95 16.77
CA ARG A 39 6.10 -9.96 17.73
C ARG A 39 5.48 -9.33 18.96
N TYR A 40 6.12 -8.32 19.54
CA TYR A 40 5.69 -7.65 20.76
C TYR A 40 4.24 -7.17 20.66
N TRP A 41 3.90 -6.41 19.64
CA TRP A 41 2.56 -5.87 19.48
C TRP A 41 1.51 -6.94 19.23
N VAL A 42 1.86 -8.02 18.53
CA VAL A 42 0.97 -9.16 18.34
C VAL A 42 0.74 -9.88 19.66
N ARG A 43 1.81 -10.20 20.39
CA ARG A 43 1.77 -10.98 21.63
C ARG A 43 1.08 -10.23 22.77
N GLU A 44 1.44 -8.95 22.97
CA GLU A 44 0.98 -8.18 24.14
C GLU A 44 -0.39 -7.51 23.91
N PHE A 45 -0.74 -7.19 22.66
CA PHE A 45 -1.95 -6.44 22.35
C PHE A 45 -2.91 -7.16 21.40
N ASP A 46 -2.56 -8.36 20.96
CA ASP A 46 -3.36 -9.20 20.06
C ASP A 46 -3.85 -8.45 18.80
N ILE A 47 -2.97 -7.63 18.22
CA ILE A 47 -3.32 -6.89 17.00
C ILE A 47 -3.62 -7.84 15.85
N ASP A 48 -4.50 -7.43 14.92
CA ASP A 48 -4.92 -8.25 13.78
C ASP A 48 -4.02 -8.10 12.56
N GLY A 49 -3.19 -7.08 12.53
CA GLY A 49 -2.30 -6.86 11.40
C GLY A 49 -1.41 -5.63 11.51
N TRP A 50 -0.55 -5.50 10.51
CA TRP A 50 0.37 -4.39 10.35
C TRP A 50 0.12 -3.68 9.02
N ARG A 51 0.04 -2.36 9.03
CA ARG A 51 0.25 -1.52 7.84
C ARG A 51 1.71 -1.08 7.83
N LEU A 52 2.43 -1.39 6.78
CA LEU A 52 3.87 -1.25 6.65
C LEU A 52 4.18 -0.12 5.68
N ASP A 53 4.74 0.95 6.23
CA ASP A 53 5.01 2.22 5.58
C ASP A 53 6.14 2.10 4.55
N VAL A 54 6.01 2.78 3.42
CA VAL A 54 7.01 2.87 2.32
C VAL A 54 7.62 1.49 1.99
N ALA A 55 6.78 0.48 1.92
CA ALA A 55 7.20 -0.92 1.89
C ALA A 55 8.04 -1.30 0.66
N SER A 56 7.86 -0.61 -0.46
CA SER A 56 8.64 -0.83 -1.71
C SER A 56 10.10 -0.40 -1.61
N GLU A 57 10.44 0.44 -0.63
CA GLU A 57 11.82 0.92 -0.44
C GLU A 57 12.61 0.17 0.64
N ILE A 58 12.04 -0.87 1.22
CA ILE A 58 12.67 -1.72 2.24
C ILE A 58 13.10 -3.05 1.61
N ASN A 59 14.18 -3.63 2.12
CA ASN A 59 14.74 -4.87 1.62
C ASN A 59 13.78 -6.06 1.74
N ASP A 60 13.62 -6.84 0.69
CA ASP A 60 12.75 -8.02 0.67
C ASP A 60 13.13 -9.08 1.71
N GLY A 61 14.44 -9.26 1.97
CA GLY A 61 14.93 -10.18 2.99
C GLY A 61 14.43 -9.79 4.40
N PHE A 62 14.42 -8.48 4.69
CA PHE A 62 13.83 -7.96 5.91
C PHE A 62 12.34 -8.27 6.00
N TRP A 63 11.58 -8.03 4.93
CA TRP A 63 10.13 -8.30 4.93
C TRP A 63 9.80 -9.77 5.11
N ARG A 64 10.60 -10.69 4.52
CA ARG A 64 10.42 -12.13 4.71
C ARG A 64 10.67 -12.53 6.17
N ALA A 65 11.72 -11.99 6.79
CA ALA A 65 12.02 -12.24 8.20
C ALA A 65 10.93 -11.64 9.11
N PHE A 66 10.49 -10.42 8.85
CA PHE A 66 9.40 -9.78 9.59
C PHE A 66 8.10 -10.57 9.47
N ARG A 67 7.73 -11.00 8.24
CA ARG A 67 6.58 -11.88 8.03
C ARG A 67 6.70 -13.16 8.84
N GLN A 68 7.82 -13.85 8.78
CA GLN A 68 8.04 -15.07 9.55
C GLN A 68 7.83 -14.81 11.04
N ALA A 69 8.46 -13.78 11.58
CA ALA A 69 8.37 -13.42 12.98
C ALA A 69 6.93 -13.16 13.45
N VAL A 70 6.17 -12.39 12.68
CA VAL A 70 4.77 -12.06 12.99
C VAL A 70 3.86 -13.28 12.86
N LYS A 71 4.03 -14.08 11.79
CA LYS A 71 3.20 -15.28 11.55
C LYS A 71 3.48 -16.43 12.50
N GLU A 72 4.67 -16.48 13.10
CA GLU A 72 4.98 -17.43 14.19
C GLU A 72 4.20 -17.12 15.46
N GLU A 73 3.96 -15.84 15.78
CA GLU A 73 3.14 -15.42 16.93
C GLU A 73 1.63 -15.58 16.63
N LYS A 74 1.16 -15.13 15.47
CA LYS A 74 -0.24 -15.16 15.07
C LYS A 74 -0.35 -15.42 13.56
N PRO A 75 -0.59 -16.68 13.13
CA PRO A 75 -0.64 -17.05 11.71
C PRO A 75 -1.61 -16.22 10.86
N GLU A 76 -2.73 -15.78 11.43
CA GLU A 76 -3.77 -14.97 10.79
C GLU A 76 -3.48 -13.47 10.78
N CYS A 77 -2.46 -12.99 11.50
CA CYS A 77 -2.09 -11.57 11.52
C CYS A 77 -1.77 -11.07 10.10
N VAL A 78 -2.48 -10.05 9.64
CA VAL A 78 -2.40 -9.57 8.24
C VAL A 78 -1.26 -8.58 8.05
N LEU A 79 -0.47 -8.74 6.99
CA LEU A 79 0.57 -7.81 6.59
C LEU A 79 0.14 -7.05 5.34
N ILE A 80 -0.01 -5.72 5.48
CA ILE A 80 -0.47 -4.81 4.43
C ILE A 80 0.66 -3.85 4.10
N GLY A 81 1.25 -3.97 2.92
CA GLY A 81 2.29 -3.07 2.46
C GLY A 81 1.72 -1.78 1.88
N GLU A 82 2.33 -0.65 2.17
CA GLU A 82 2.11 0.55 1.37
C GLU A 82 3.00 0.49 0.13
N VAL A 83 2.37 0.28 -1.02
CA VAL A 83 3.03 0.24 -2.34
C VAL A 83 2.22 1.09 -3.31
N TRP A 84 2.84 2.12 -3.88
CA TRP A 84 2.17 3.09 -4.76
C TRP A 84 2.04 2.63 -6.20
N GLU A 85 2.82 1.64 -6.58
CA GLU A 85 2.88 1.04 -7.90
C GLU A 85 2.27 -0.36 -7.94
N THR A 86 2.46 -1.07 -9.05
CA THR A 86 2.02 -2.46 -9.18
C THR A 86 2.74 -3.36 -8.17
N ALA A 87 1.99 -3.97 -7.26
CA ALA A 87 2.50 -4.67 -6.09
C ALA A 87 2.72 -6.18 -6.27
N GLN A 88 2.70 -6.71 -7.51
CA GLN A 88 2.82 -8.16 -7.78
C GLN A 88 4.05 -8.80 -7.12
N HIS A 89 5.17 -8.08 -7.11
CA HIS A 89 6.44 -8.55 -6.55
C HIS A 89 6.30 -8.96 -5.07
N TRP A 90 5.58 -8.19 -4.29
CA TRP A 90 5.43 -8.39 -2.84
C TRP A 90 4.27 -9.32 -2.44
N LEU A 91 3.45 -9.77 -3.40
CA LEU A 91 2.20 -10.50 -3.15
C LEU A 91 2.24 -11.96 -3.64
N ASN A 92 3.43 -12.56 -3.60
CA ASN A 92 3.63 -13.96 -3.96
C ASN A 92 3.38 -14.96 -2.81
N GLY A 93 3.08 -14.46 -1.61
CA GLY A 93 2.80 -15.26 -0.42
C GLY A 93 3.95 -15.32 0.59
N ASP A 94 5.08 -14.71 0.26
CA ASP A 94 6.31 -14.73 1.06
C ASP A 94 6.62 -13.39 1.75
N ILE A 95 5.92 -12.30 1.38
CA ILE A 95 6.13 -10.96 1.94
C ILE A 95 4.82 -10.41 2.53
N PHE A 96 3.90 -9.91 1.70
CA PHE A 96 2.64 -9.33 2.20
C PHE A 96 1.43 -10.19 1.84
N ASP A 97 0.36 -10.04 2.63
CA ASP A 97 -0.94 -10.62 2.35
C ASP A 97 -1.78 -9.68 1.46
N SER A 98 -1.56 -8.38 1.59
CA SER A 98 -2.29 -7.32 0.92
C SER A 98 -1.42 -6.08 0.71
N THR A 99 -1.93 -5.15 -0.09
CA THR A 99 -1.39 -3.78 -0.18
C THR A 99 -2.51 -2.75 -0.20
N MET A 100 -2.16 -1.49 0.13
CA MET A 100 -3.01 -0.34 -0.18
C MET A 100 -3.07 -0.21 -1.71
N ASN A 101 -4.25 -0.44 -2.30
CA ASN A 101 -4.42 -0.54 -3.75
C ASN A 101 -4.48 0.83 -4.42
N TYR A 102 -3.34 1.49 -4.55
CA TYR A 102 -3.23 2.78 -5.23
C TYR A 102 -3.49 2.71 -6.74
N ASP A 103 -3.32 1.53 -7.36
CA ASP A 103 -3.74 1.32 -8.76
C ASP A 103 -5.27 1.46 -8.90
N PHE A 104 -6.05 0.90 -7.97
CA PHE A 104 -7.50 1.09 -7.91
C PHE A 104 -7.86 2.57 -7.82
N ARG A 105 -7.26 3.28 -6.84
CA ARG A 105 -7.45 4.73 -6.67
C ARG A 105 -7.14 5.50 -7.94
N LYS A 106 -6.02 5.21 -8.60
CA LYS A 106 -5.58 5.85 -9.84
C LYS A 106 -6.62 5.72 -10.96
N HIS A 107 -7.20 4.53 -11.12
CA HIS A 107 -8.22 4.31 -12.14
C HIS A 107 -9.53 4.99 -11.79
N CYS A 108 -9.98 4.91 -10.54
CA CYS A 108 -11.15 5.63 -10.06
C CYS A 108 -11.00 7.15 -10.23
N ARG A 109 -9.84 7.72 -9.88
CA ARG A 109 -9.55 9.15 -10.05
C ARG A 109 -9.71 9.58 -11.49
N ARG A 110 -9.11 8.84 -12.44
CA ARG A 110 -9.17 9.18 -13.86
C ARG A 110 -10.58 9.11 -14.43
N PHE A 111 -11.39 8.18 -13.98
CA PHE A 111 -12.73 7.97 -14.51
C PHE A 111 -13.79 8.83 -13.81
N PHE A 112 -13.91 8.72 -12.47
CA PHE A 112 -14.96 9.42 -11.73
C PHE A 112 -14.64 10.88 -11.46
N ALA A 113 -13.41 11.20 -11.09
CA ALA A 113 -13.03 12.55 -10.67
C ALA A 113 -12.58 13.42 -11.85
N GLU A 114 -11.55 12.99 -12.58
CA GLU A 114 -10.95 13.78 -13.67
C GLU A 114 -11.73 13.66 -14.98
N GLN A 115 -12.53 12.59 -15.16
CA GLN A 115 -13.23 12.26 -16.41
C GLN A 115 -12.29 12.26 -17.64
N SER A 116 -11.03 11.84 -17.43
CA SER A 116 -9.96 11.85 -18.41
C SER A 116 -9.90 10.57 -19.25
N ILE A 117 -10.71 9.56 -18.91
CA ILE A 117 -10.87 8.30 -19.65
C ILE A 117 -12.35 7.97 -19.76
N ASP A 118 -12.73 7.26 -20.81
CA ASP A 118 -14.10 6.75 -21.01
C ASP A 118 -14.35 5.41 -20.28
N ALA A 119 -15.58 4.93 -20.33
CA ALA A 119 -15.99 3.69 -19.65
C ALA A 119 -15.28 2.45 -20.21
N ALA A 120 -15.00 2.40 -21.51
CA ALA A 120 -14.32 1.27 -22.13
C ALA A 120 -12.85 1.20 -21.70
N GLU A 121 -12.17 2.35 -21.64
CA GLU A 121 -10.80 2.43 -21.13
C GLU A 121 -10.75 2.13 -19.63
N PHE A 122 -11.71 2.61 -18.84
CA PHE A 122 -11.81 2.30 -17.42
C PHE A 122 -11.96 0.80 -17.18
N ASP A 123 -12.90 0.14 -17.87
CA ASP A 123 -13.11 -1.31 -17.79
C ASP A 123 -11.85 -2.10 -18.16
N ALA A 124 -11.20 -1.73 -19.25
CA ALA A 124 -9.96 -2.36 -19.68
C ALA A 124 -8.85 -2.24 -18.60
N ARG A 125 -8.72 -1.08 -17.96
CA ARG A 125 -7.70 -0.83 -16.91
C ARG A 125 -7.98 -1.61 -15.64
N VAL A 126 -9.21 -1.62 -15.14
CA VAL A 126 -9.57 -2.37 -13.93
C VAL A 126 -9.53 -3.88 -14.17
N THR A 127 -9.91 -4.34 -15.37
CA THR A 127 -9.75 -5.74 -15.77
C THR A 127 -8.27 -6.14 -15.80
N ASN A 128 -7.42 -5.34 -16.42
CA ASN A 128 -5.97 -5.58 -16.44
C ASN A 128 -5.40 -5.64 -15.02
N MET A 129 -5.78 -4.71 -14.15
CA MET A 129 -5.38 -4.70 -12.73
C MET A 129 -5.79 -6.01 -12.03
N ARG A 130 -7.03 -6.47 -12.21
CA ARG A 130 -7.54 -7.73 -11.62
C ARG A 130 -6.74 -8.95 -12.10
N MET A 131 -6.39 -9.00 -13.37
CA MET A 131 -5.69 -10.14 -13.97
C MET A 131 -4.22 -10.27 -13.53
N ARG A 132 -3.65 -9.25 -12.89
CA ARG A 132 -2.27 -9.28 -12.37
C ARG A 132 -2.12 -10.12 -11.11
N TYR A 133 -3.18 -10.32 -10.35
CA TYR A 133 -3.12 -10.93 -9.03
C TYR A 133 -3.80 -12.28 -8.99
N LYS A 134 -3.27 -13.17 -8.16
CA LYS A 134 -3.95 -14.42 -7.80
C LYS A 134 -5.27 -14.09 -7.08
N LEU A 135 -6.28 -14.92 -7.25
CA LEU A 135 -7.62 -14.66 -6.72
C LEU A 135 -7.66 -14.34 -5.20
N PRO A 136 -6.96 -15.08 -4.31
CA PRO A 136 -6.93 -14.76 -2.88
C PRO A 136 -6.35 -13.36 -2.61
N VAL A 137 -5.29 -12.97 -3.33
CA VAL A 137 -4.67 -11.64 -3.21
C VAL A 137 -5.62 -10.56 -3.67
N LEU A 138 -6.34 -10.79 -4.77
CA LEU A 138 -7.32 -9.83 -5.30
C LEU A 138 -8.42 -9.53 -4.28
N TYR A 139 -8.91 -10.56 -3.58
CA TYR A 139 -9.91 -10.38 -2.50
C TYR A 139 -9.35 -9.66 -1.27
N ALA A 140 -8.05 -9.73 -1.05
CA ALA A 140 -7.40 -9.11 0.10
C ALA A 140 -6.95 -7.67 -0.13
N GLN A 141 -6.94 -7.15 -1.38
CA GLN A 141 -6.48 -5.79 -1.68
C GLN A 141 -7.33 -4.73 -0.99
N LEU A 142 -6.70 -3.74 -0.33
CA LEU A 142 -7.39 -2.58 0.23
C LEU A 142 -7.67 -1.54 -0.86
N ASN A 143 -8.90 -1.50 -1.33
CA ASN A 143 -9.35 -0.53 -2.34
C ASN A 143 -9.66 0.80 -1.66
N LEU A 144 -8.85 1.83 -1.93
CA LEU A 144 -9.00 3.16 -1.33
C LEU A 144 -9.33 4.21 -2.39
N LEU A 145 -10.10 5.21 -2.00
CA LEU A 145 -10.25 6.47 -2.75
C LEU A 145 -9.35 7.54 -2.15
N ASP A 146 -9.24 7.58 -0.83
CA ASP A 146 -8.45 8.54 -0.06
C ASP A 146 -7.48 7.90 0.92
N SER A 147 -6.48 8.66 1.31
CA SER A 147 -5.57 8.41 2.42
C SER A 147 -5.02 9.75 2.94
N HIS A 148 -4.22 9.71 4.02
CA HIS A 148 -3.53 10.89 4.55
C HIS A 148 -2.46 11.47 3.60
N ASP A 149 -2.01 10.70 2.60
CA ASP A 149 -0.95 11.09 1.67
C ASP A 149 -1.45 11.69 0.36
N VAL A 150 -2.75 11.75 0.16
CA VAL A 150 -3.34 12.19 -1.11
C VAL A 150 -4.45 13.22 -0.90
N SER A 151 -4.70 14.00 -1.95
CA SER A 151 -5.82 14.94 -1.95
C SER A 151 -7.15 14.21 -1.80
N ARG A 152 -8.09 14.84 -1.07
CA ARG A 152 -9.45 14.33 -0.90
C ARG A 152 -10.10 14.04 -2.25
N PHE A 153 -10.66 12.85 -2.39
CA PHE A 153 -11.28 12.43 -3.64
C PHE A 153 -12.46 13.32 -4.02
N TYR A 154 -13.25 13.74 -3.03
CA TYR A 154 -14.32 14.72 -3.24
C TYR A 154 -13.83 16.05 -3.80
N SER A 155 -12.64 16.51 -3.39
CA SER A 155 -12.04 17.72 -3.96
C SER A 155 -11.61 17.51 -5.41
N LEU A 156 -11.10 16.31 -5.74
CA LEU A 156 -10.76 15.94 -7.12
C LEU A 156 -11.99 15.82 -8.01
N CYS A 157 -13.14 15.45 -7.44
CA CYS A 157 -14.45 15.49 -8.10
C CYS A 157 -15.02 16.92 -8.28
N GLU A 158 -14.24 17.97 -8.01
CA GLU A 158 -14.69 19.37 -8.05
C GLU A 158 -15.88 19.62 -7.09
N LYS A 159 -15.97 18.83 -6.02
CA LYS A 159 -17.07 18.82 -5.03
C LYS A 159 -18.42 18.43 -5.62
N ASP A 160 -18.42 17.68 -6.72
CA ASP A 160 -19.63 17.08 -7.28
C ASP A 160 -20.02 15.83 -6.49
N PRO A 161 -21.15 15.83 -5.75
CA PRO A 161 -21.55 14.69 -4.94
C PRO A 161 -21.94 13.47 -5.80
N ALA A 162 -22.43 13.66 -7.01
CA ALA A 162 -22.79 12.54 -7.87
C ALA A 162 -21.57 11.74 -8.32
N ARG A 163 -20.48 12.41 -8.66
CA ARG A 163 -19.20 11.75 -8.99
C ARG A 163 -18.64 11.00 -7.79
N MET A 164 -18.66 11.61 -6.59
CA MET A 164 -18.21 10.94 -5.37
C MET A 164 -19.05 9.71 -5.04
N GLN A 165 -20.38 9.81 -5.11
CA GLN A 165 -21.30 8.70 -4.85
C GLN A 165 -21.07 7.52 -5.80
N LEU A 166 -20.84 7.79 -7.09
CA LEU A 166 -20.52 6.74 -8.07
C LEU A 166 -19.19 6.06 -7.76
N ALA A 167 -18.15 6.81 -7.35
CA ALA A 167 -16.86 6.26 -6.97
C ALA A 167 -16.98 5.39 -5.72
N VAL A 168 -17.73 5.84 -4.69
CA VAL A 168 -17.99 5.07 -3.47
C VAL A 168 -18.80 3.81 -3.79
N LEU A 169 -19.84 3.91 -4.62
CA LEU A 169 -20.60 2.74 -5.04
C LEU A 169 -19.69 1.71 -5.70
N PHE A 170 -18.83 2.15 -6.60
CA PHE A 170 -17.86 1.27 -7.25
C PHE A 170 -16.89 0.65 -6.24
N GLN A 171 -16.34 1.43 -5.31
CA GLN A 171 -15.44 0.96 -4.25
C GLN A 171 -16.09 -0.14 -3.40
N MET A 172 -17.35 0.05 -3.00
CA MET A 172 -18.08 -0.88 -2.13
C MET A 172 -18.53 -2.16 -2.84
N THR A 173 -18.62 -2.15 -4.17
CA THR A 173 -19.10 -3.30 -4.96
C THR A 173 -17.99 -3.98 -5.75
N PHE A 174 -16.82 -3.39 -5.84
CA PHE A 174 -15.67 -3.98 -6.54
C PHE A 174 -14.99 -5.06 -5.69
N THR A 175 -14.34 -6.02 -6.36
CA THR A 175 -13.60 -7.11 -5.70
C THR A 175 -12.44 -6.55 -4.87
N GLY A 176 -12.37 -6.95 -3.61
CA GLY A 176 -11.38 -6.49 -2.63
C GLY A 176 -12.05 -5.97 -1.37
N ILE A 177 -11.29 -5.32 -0.51
CA ILE A 177 -11.73 -4.77 0.77
C ILE A 177 -11.82 -3.25 0.62
N PRO A 178 -13.00 -2.63 0.75
CA PRO A 178 -13.11 -1.17 0.72
C PRO A 178 -12.42 -0.56 1.95
N SER A 179 -11.50 0.36 1.72
CA SER A 179 -10.83 1.14 2.74
C SER A 179 -11.36 2.57 2.72
N VAL A 180 -12.16 2.92 3.71
CA VAL A 180 -12.79 4.25 3.84
C VAL A 180 -11.92 5.13 4.72
N PHE A 181 -11.47 6.26 4.19
CA PHE A 181 -10.73 7.24 4.96
C PHE A 181 -11.71 8.19 5.65
N TYR A 182 -11.37 8.68 6.86
CA TYR A 182 -12.29 9.53 7.61
C TYR A 182 -12.76 10.74 6.79
N GLY A 183 -14.05 11.03 6.83
CA GLY A 183 -14.67 12.15 6.12
C GLY A 183 -15.00 11.91 4.64
N ASP A 184 -14.88 10.66 4.17
CA ASP A 184 -15.36 10.25 2.84
C ASP A 184 -16.89 10.09 2.83
#